data_fb16065bcca55aa6309044bb561c32da
#
_entry.id   fb16065bcca55aa6309044bb561c32da
#
_cell.length_a   1.000
_cell.length_b   1.000
_cell.length_c   1.000
_cell.angle_alpha   90.00
_cell.angle_beta   90.00
_cell.angle_gamma   90.00
#
_symmetry.space_group_name_H-M   'P 1'
#
loop_
_entity.id
_entity.type
_entity.pdbx_description
1 polymer ?
#
loop_
_entity_poly.entity_id
_entity_poly.type
_entity_poly.pdbx_seq_one_letter_code
_entity_poly.pdbx_strand_id
1 'polypeptide(L)'
;MNAPVFNLDNVMMPAEFRHCFDAQRKAYLAHHEPSHAERSADLQSLARLLKENRDALVAAINLDYGNRSEFETLFTEYFVSLEAIHDAGKNLKRWMKPQKRRVDQMTYPGARNRVIPQPLGVVGVIVPWNFPLNLSFTPLAAILAAGNRAMVKMSENSRHLAALLASLSPKYLPEDKLKFFDDGGGRGPAFSSLPFDHLLFTGSGQTGRAVMANAARNLTPVTLELGGKSPAIVAADFPLEAAAERI
;
A
#
# COMPACT_ATOMS: atom_id res chain seq x y z
N MET A 1 -21.38 -21.01 1.11
CA MET A 1 -20.13 -21.44 0.44
C MET A 1 -19.00 -21.17 1.43
N ASN A 2 -18.34 -22.21 1.94
CA ASN A 2 -17.22 -22.07 2.85
C ASN A 2 -16.04 -21.47 2.08
N ALA A 3 -15.49 -20.35 2.57
CA ALA A 3 -14.24 -19.82 2.04
C ALA A 3 -13.16 -20.91 2.15
N PRO A 4 -12.27 -21.06 1.16
CA PRO A 4 -11.16 -21.99 1.28
C PRO A 4 -10.32 -21.58 2.47
N VAL A 5 -10.28 -22.39 3.49
CA VAL A 5 -9.31 -22.28 4.59
C VAL A 5 -7.98 -22.69 3.96
N PHE A 6 -7.13 -21.71 3.63
CA PHE A 6 -5.76 -22.01 3.23
C PHE A 6 -5.08 -22.71 4.42
N ASN A 7 -4.74 -23.98 4.24
CA ASN A 7 -3.93 -24.69 5.22
C ASN A 7 -2.50 -24.13 5.15
N LEU A 8 -2.18 -23.24 6.09
CA LEU A 8 -0.85 -22.59 6.17
C LEU A 8 0.23 -23.49 6.75
N ASP A 9 -0.13 -24.67 7.27
CA ASP A 9 0.85 -25.58 7.88
C ASP A 9 1.89 -26.08 6.86
N ASN A 10 1.63 -25.89 5.55
CA ASN A 10 2.53 -26.22 4.45
C ASN A 10 2.98 -25.03 3.60
N VAL A 11 2.69 -23.78 4.01
CA VAL A 11 3.14 -22.60 3.26
C VAL A 11 4.61 -22.32 3.60
N MET A 12 5.48 -22.67 2.66
CA MET A 12 6.91 -22.36 2.80
C MET A 12 7.10 -20.84 2.68
N MET A 13 7.65 -20.22 3.73
CA MET A 13 8.00 -18.81 3.74
C MET A 13 9.22 -18.56 2.83
N PRO A 14 9.08 -17.76 1.74
CA PRO A 14 10.24 -17.39 0.93
C PRO A 14 11.29 -16.68 1.78
N ALA A 15 12.55 -17.12 1.66
CA ALA A 15 13.66 -16.57 2.44
C ALA A 15 13.81 -15.04 2.23
N GLU A 16 13.54 -14.57 1.03
CA GLU A 16 13.59 -13.14 0.69
C GLU A 16 12.57 -12.28 1.47
N PHE A 17 11.36 -12.82 1.72
CA PHE A 17 10.35 -12.12 2.53
C PHE A 17 10.81 -11.97 3.98
N ARG A 18 11.28 -13.08 4.57
CA ARG A 18 11.79 -13.06 5.93
C ARG A 18 12.99 -12.14 6.07
N HIS A 19 13.97 -12.26 5.17
CA HIS A 19 15.17 -11.43 5.18
C HIS A 19 14.85 -9.93 5.08
N CYS A 20 13.98 -9.55 4.14
CA CYS A 20 13.56 -8.15 3.98
C CYS A 20 12.81 -7.65 5.22
N PHE A 21 11.86 -8.44 5.73
CA PHE A 21 11.11 -8.09 6.94
C PHE A 21 12.04 -7.85 8.13
N ASP A 22 12.98 -8.77 8.38
CA ASP A 22 13.93 -8.67 9.50
C ASP A 22 14.87 -7.46 9.34
N ALA A 23 15.32 -7.17 8.11
CA ALA A 23 16.13 -5.98 7.83
C ALA A 23 15.34 -4.69 8.08
N GLN A 24 14.09 -4.59 7.60
CA GLN A 24 13.22 -3.44 7.84
C GLN A 24 12.87 -3.30 9.32
N ARG A 25 12.58 -4.39 10.02
CA ARG A 25 12.31 -4.37 11.45
C ARG A 25 13.53 -3.89 12.25
N LYS A 26 14.72 -4.42 11.94
CA LYS A 26 15.98 -3.99 12.57
C LYS A 26 16.23 -2.49 12.35
N ALA A 27 16.06 -2.02 11.12
CA ALA A 27 16.26 -0.61 10.79
C ALA A 27 15.21 0.30 11.45
N TYR A 28 13.95 -0.16 11.58
CA TYR A 28 12.93 0.55 12.34
C TYR A 28 13.29 0.68 13.82
N LEU A 29 13.70 -0.41 14.46
CA LEU A 29 14.07 -0.40 15.88
C LEU A 29 15.29 0.46 16.16
N ALA A 30 16.22 0.57 15.21
CA ALA A 30 17.38 1.44 15.32
C ALA A 30 17.03 2.93 15.18
N HIS A 31 15.97 3.27 14.43
CA HIS A 31 15.52 4.64 14.18
C HIS A 31 13.99 4.69 13.97
N HIS A 32 13.26 4.66 15.07
CA HIS A 32 11.78 4.52 15.06
C HIS A 32 11.01 5.84 14.93
N GLU A 33 11.67 6.99 15.10
CA GLU A 33 11.04 8.31 14.99
C GLU A 33 11.76 9.19 13.94
N PRO A 34 11.62 8.89 12.63
CA PRO A 34 12.21 9.75 11.61
C PRO A 34 11.62 11.16 11.67
N SER A 35 12.48 12.14 11.51
CA SER A 35 12.15 13.57 11.55
C SER A 35 11.25 13.98 10.37
N HIS A 36 10.68 15.18 10.45
CA HIS A 36 9.94 15.77 9.33
C HIS A 36 10.80 15.87 8.06
N ALA A 37 12.08 16.23 8.18
CA ALA A 37 12.98 16.35 7.03
C ALA A 37 13.21 15.00 6.35
N GLU A 38 13.44 13.93 7.12
CA GLU A 38 13.62 12.57 6.59
C GLU A 38 12.36 12.06 5.89
N ARG A 39 11.17 12.21 6.50
CA ARG A 39 9.91 11.81 5.88
C ARG A 39 9.62 12.61 4.60
N SER A 40 9.95 13.91 4.59
CA SER A 40 9.86 14.75 3.38
C SER A 40 10.80 14.27 2.28
N ALA A 41 12.03 13.87 2.62
CA ALA A 41 13.00 13.33 1.66
C ALA A 41 12.53 11.97 1.10
N ASP A 42 11.94 11.10 1.93
CA ASP A 42 11.35 9.84 1.49
C ASP A 42 10.22 10.07 0.47
N LEU A 43 9.30 11.02 0.75
CA LEU A 43 8.22 11.39 -0.18
C LEU A 43 8.75 11.99 -1.48
N GLN A 44 9.78 12.85 -1.41
CA GLN A 44 10.43 13.40 -2.60
C GLN A 44 11.09 12.31 -3.45
N SER A 45 11.75 11.33 -2.81
CA SER A 45 12.34 10.19 -3.50
C SER A 45 11.28 9.32 -4.17
N LEU A 46 10.14 9.07 -3.50
CA LEU A 46 9.01 8.36 -4.09
C LEU A 46 8.44 9.11 -5.31
N ALA A 47 8.30 10.43 -5.24
CA ALA A 47 7.84 11.26 -6.35
C ALA A 47 8.84 11.26 -7.52
N ARG A 48 10.15 11.30 -7.23
CA ARG A 48 11.20 11.21 -8.26
C ARG A 48 11.18 9.87 -8.98
N LEU A 49 10.98 8.76 -8.26
CA LEU A 49 10.85 7.44 -8.87
C LEU A 49 9.76 7.45 -9.95
N LEU A 50 8.58 8.03 -9.67
CA LEU A 50 7.52 8.16 -10.66
C LEU A 50 7.90 9.09 -11.81
N LYS A 51 8.40 10.29 -11.52
CA LYS A 51 8.65 11.34 -12.52
C LYS A 51 9.77 10.97 -13.50
N GLU A 52 10.85 10.41 -12.98
CA GLU A 52 12.04 10.07 -13.78
C GLU A 52 11.83 8.80 -14.63
N ASN A 53 10.80 7.98 -14.32
CA ASN A 53 10.55 6.71 -14.99
C ASN A 53 9.15 6.61 -15.61
N ARG A 54 8.46 7.74 -15.83
CA ARG A 54 7.08 7.79 -16.30
C ARG A 54 6.81 6.87 -17.51
N ASP A 55 7.59 7.03 -18.57
CA ASP A 55 7.35 6.33 -19.82
C ASP A 55 7.61 4.82 -19.69
N ALA A 56 8.62 4.43 -18.91
CA ALA A 56 8.91 3.04 -18.61
C ALA A 56 7.80 2.37 -17.77
N LEU A 57 7.22 3.11 -16.80
CA LEU A 57 6.11 2.62 -15.98
C LEU A 57 4.85 2.42 -16.84
N VAL A 58 4.53 3.37 -17.71
CA VAL A 58 3.41 3.26 -18.67
C VAL A 58 3.60 2.07 -19.61
N ALA A 59 4.80 1.91 -20.17
CA ALA A 59 5.12 0.80 -21.04
C ALA A 59 5.00 -0.56 -20.33
N ALA A 60 5.48 -0.66 -19.08
CA ALA A 60 5.39 -1.89 -18.31
C ALA A 60 3.92 -2.28 -18.00
N ILE A 61 3.08 -1.31 -17.65
CA ILE A 61 1.65 -1.54 -17.44
C ILE A 61 0.98 -1.98 -18.72
N ASN A 62 1.29 -1.34 -19.85
CA ASN A 62 0.74 -1.74 -21.15
C ASN A 62 1.14 -3.18 -21.53
N LEU A 63 2.38 -3.60 -21.25
CA LEU A 63 2.82 -4.98 -21.45
C LEU A 63 2.04 -5.98 -20.60
N ASP A 64 1.69 -5.63 -19.36
CA ASP A 64 0.92 -6.48 -18.47
C ASP A 64 -0.55 -6.61 -18.92
N TYR A 65 -1.14 -5.55 -19.47
CA TYR A 65 -2.52 -5.52 -19.96
C TYR A 65 -2.69 -5.90 -21.44
N GLY A 66 -1.63 -5.70 -22.23
CA GLY A 66 -1.62 -5.94 -23.67
C GLY A 66 -2.17 -4.80 -24.54
N ASN A 67 -3.11 -3.99 -24.05
CA ASN A 67 -3.73 -2.91 -24.84
C ASN A 67 -4.32 -1.77 -24.02
N ARG A 68 -3.83 -1.55 -22.81
CA ARG A 68 -4.31 -0.44 -21.96
C ARG A 68 -3.89 0.90 -22.56
N SER A 69 -4.84 1.85 -22.66
CA SER A 69 -4.56 3.20 -23.14
C SER A 69 -3.50 3.89 -22.27
N GLU A 70 -2.50 4.50 -22.91
CA GLU A 70 -1.51 5.34 -22.24
C GLU A 70 -2.18 6.48 -21.48
N PHE A 71 -3.20 7.13 -22.07
CA PHE A 71 -3.95 8.20 -21.43
C PHE A 71 -4.64 7.71 -20.14
N GLU A 72 -5.25 6.52 -20.18
CA GLU A 72 -5.86 5.94 -18.99
C GLU A 72 -4.82 5.71 -17.88
N THR A 73 -3.68 5.11 -18.20
CA THR A 73 -2.60 4.88 -17.23
C THR A 73 -2.07 6.19 -16.66
N LEU A 74 -1.85 7.21 -17.50
CA LEU A 74 -1.38 8.51 -17.05
C LEU A 74 -2.39 9.20 -16.14
N PHE A 75 -3.68 9.16 -16.48
CA PHE A 75 -4.70 9.88 -15.73
C PHE A 75 -5.12 9.15 -14.44
N THR A 76 -5.37 7.84 -14.51
CA THR A 76 -5.96 7.08 -13.40
C THR A 76 -4.92 6.49 -12.44
N GLU A 77 -3.67 6.34 -12.87
CA GLU A 77 -2.62 5.78 -12.03
C GLU A 77 -1.49 6.76 -11.74
N TYR A 78 -0.81 7.24 -12.77
CA TYR A 78 0.37 8.08 -12.59
C TYR A 78 0.06 9.42 -11.93
N PHE A 79 -0.89 10.18 -12.47
CA PHE A 79 -1.28 11.49 -11.94
C PHE A 79 -1.82 11.39 -10.52
N VAL A 80 -2.75 10.45 -10.27
CA VAL A 80 -3.35 10.25 -8.94
C VAL A 80 -2.30 9.87 -7.91
N SER A 81 -1.32 9.03 -8.27
CA SER A 81 -0.21 8.66 -7.40
C SER A 81 0.67 9.87 -7.02
N LEU A 82 0.98 10.73 -7.99
CA LEU A 82 1.74 11.96 -7.72
C LEU A 82 0.99 12.93 -6.83
N GLU A 83 -0.32 13.11 -7.07
CA GLU A 83 -1.16 13.97 -6.23
C GLU A 83 -1.24 13.45 -4.79
N ALA A 84 -1.36 12.13 -4.58
CA ALA A 84 -1.34 11.55 -3.25
C ALA A 84 -0.01 11.82 -2.51
N ILE A 85 1.13 11.69 -3.19
CA ILE A 85 2.45 12.00 -2.61
C ILE A 85 2.56 13.50 -2.29
N HIS A 86 2.09 14.37 -3.18
CA HIS A 86 2.11 15.82 -3.00
C HIS A 86 1.23 16.26 -1.83
N ASP A 87 0.01 15.71 -1.73
CA ASP A 87 -0.89 15.99 -0.62
C ASP A 87 -0.31 15.53 0.71
N ALA A 88 0.28 14.34 0.74
CA ALA A 88 0.99 13.84 1.93
C ALA A 88 2.11 14.80 2.36
N GLY A 89 2.92 15.29 1.41
CA GLY A 89 3.99 16.26 1.68
C GLY A 89 3.47 17.59 2.24
N LYS A 90 2.39 18.13 1.66
CA LYS A 90 1.74 19.37 2.14
C LYS A 90 1.22 19.24 3.57
N ASN A 91 0.64 18.10 3.90
CA ASN A 91 -0.02 17.88 5.18
C ASN A 91 0.91 17.32 6.27
N LEU A 92 2.10 16.84 5.92
CA LEU A 92 3.02 16.11 6.79
C LEU A 92 3.25 16.81 8.13
N LYS A 93 3.61 18.10 8.11
CA LYS A 93 3.87 18.89 9.33
C LYS A 93 2.65 18.95 10.26
N ARG A 94 1.45 19.04 9.70
CA ARG A 94 0.19 19.07 10.43
C ARG A 94 -0.09 17.70 11.05
N TRP A 95 0.12 16.61 10.30
CA TRP A 95 -0.13 15.25 10.76
C TRP A 95 0.82 14.81 11.87
N MET A 96 2.07 15.26 11.84
CA MET A 96 3.08 14.96 12.87
C MET A 96 2.86 15.74 14.18
N LYS A 97 1.99 16.77 14.19
CA LYS A 97 1.82 17.64 15.36
C LYS A 97 1.15 16.91 16.52
N PRO A 98 1.75 16.91 17.73
CA PRO A 98 1.08 16.42 18.92
C PRO A 98 -0.23 17.14 19.20
N GLN A 99 -1.26 16.38 19.54
CA GLN A 99 -2.61 16.87 19.81
C GLN A 99 -2.87 16.90 21.30
N LYS A 100 -3.25 18.06 21.86
CA LYS A 100 -3.69 18.16 23.26
C LYS A 100 -5.01 17.41 23.45
N ARG A 101 -5.16 16.78 24.59
CA ARG A 101 -6.40 16.11 25.03
C ARG A 101 -6.84 16.66 26.37
N ARG A 102 -8.16 16.58 26.61
CA ARG A 102 -8.77 17.04 27.87
C ARG A 102 -8.23 16.24 29.05
N VAL A 103 -8.02 16.92 30.18
CA VAL A 103 -7.69 16.34 31.48
C VAL A 103 -8.70 16.87 32.47
N ASP A 104 -9.18 16.03 33.35
CA ASP A 104 -9.94 16.46 34.53
C ASP A 104 -8.98 17.08 35.54
N GLN A 105 -9.00 18.42 35.62
CA GLN A 105 -8.11 19.17 36.49
C GLN A 105 -8.52 19.07 37.99
N MET A 106 -9.72 18.62 38.29
CA MET A 106 -10.12 18.38 39.71
C MET A 106 -9.47 17.11 40.23
N THR A 107 -9.47 16.04 39.40
CA THR A 107 -8.84 14.76 39.77
C THR A 107 -7.32 14.78 39.60
N TYR A 108 -6.82 15.50 38.55
CA TYR A 108 -5.40 15.55 38.22
C TYR A 108 -4.92 16.99 38.03
N PRO A 109 -4.74 17.76 39.10
CA PRO A 109 -4.32 19.18 39.01
C PRO A 109 -2.97 19.33 38.32
N GLY A 110 -2.90 20.21 37.32
CA GLY A 110 -1.65 20.50 36.59
C GLY A 110 -1.26 19.45 35.54
N ALA A 111 -1.98 18.32 35.39
CA ALA A 111 -1.69 17.30 34.42
C ALA A 111 -1.98 17.79 32.97
N ARG A 112 -1.26 17.21 32.00
CA ARG A 112 -1.39 17.52 30.57
C ARG A 112 -1.40 16.24 29.76
N ASN A 113 -2.47 16.00 28.99
CA ASN A 113 -2.58 14.87 28.08
C ASN A 113 -2.26 15.28 26.64
N ARG A 114 -1.54 14.42 25.94
CA ARG A 114 -1.23 14.59 24.52
C ARG A 114 -1.36 13.24 23.81
N VAL A 115 -1.79 13.29 22.56
CA VAL A 115 -1.65 12.19 21.59
C VAL A 115 -0.53 12.56 20.65
N ILE A 116 0.48 11.71 20.56
CA ILE A 116 1.66 11.92 19.71
C ILE A 116 1.60 10.87 18.60
N PRO A 117 1.43 11.27 17.32
CA PRO A 117 1.51 10.33 16.20
C PRO A 117 2.92 9.73 16.09
N GLN A 118 2.98 8.41 16.00
CA GLN A 118 4.24 7.66 15.86
C GLN A 118 4.13 6.65 14.72
N PRO A 119 5.26 6.29 14.06
CA PRO A 119 5.27 5.19 13.12
C PRO A 119 4.88 3.87 13.80
N LEU A 120 4.21 3.00 13.05
CA LEU A 120 3.88 1.64 13.51
C LEU A 120 5.08 0.70 13.41
N GLY A 121 5.81 0.79 12.29
CA GLY A 121 6.93 -0.08 12.00
C GLY A 121 6.99 -0.53 10.55
N VAL A 122 6.89 -1.83 10.29
CA VAL A 122 6.90 -2.43 8.95
C VAL A 122 5.47 -2.71 8.48
N VAL A 123 5.09 -2.09 7.38
CA VAL A 123 3.75 -2.22 6.78
C VAL A 123 3.82 -3.07 5.53
N GLY A 124 2.98 -4.11 5.47
CA GLY A 124 2.76 -4.91 4.27
C GLY A 124 1.66 -4.30 3.39
N VAL A 125 1.86 -4.33 2.07
CA VAL A 125 0.85 -3.92 1.09
C VAL A 125 0.68 -5.03 0.06
N ILE A 126 -0.55 -5.50 -0.15
CA ILE A 126 -0.88 -6.46 -1.20
C ILE A 126 -1.72 -5.74 -2.24
N VAL A 127 -1.17 -5.65 -3.46
CA VAL A 127 -1.68 -4.82 -4.55
C VAL A 127 -2.43 -5.69 -5.56
N PRO A 128 -3.63 -5.28 -6.03
CA PRO A 128 -4.36 -5.97 -7.07
C PRO A 128 -3.82 -5.65 -8.47
N TRP A 129 -4.44 -6.23 -9.49
CA TRP A 129 -4.02 -6.11 -10.88
C TRP A 129 -4.62 -4.91 -11.63
N ASN A 130 -5.77 -4.38 -11.20
CA ASN A 130 -6.55 -3.41 -12.00
C ASN A 130 -5.94 -2.00 -12.08
N PHE A 131 -5.35 -1.49 -11.00
CA PHE A 131 -4.64 -0.21 -10.94
C PHE A 131 -3.36 -0.38 -10.11
N PRO A 132 -2.38 -1.18 -10.61
CA PRO A 132 -1.28 -1.65 -9.79
C PRO A 132 -0.31 -0.54 -9.37
N LEU A 133 -0.15 0.52 -10.16
CA LEU A 133 0.69 1.65 -9.81
C LEU A 133 0.03 2.52 -8.74
N ASN A 134 -1.22 2.95 -8.98
CA ASN A 134 -1.95 3.78 -8.03
C ASN A 134 -2.17 3.09 -6.69
N LEU A 135 -2.61 1.83 -6.71
CA LEU A 135 -2.91 1.06 -5.49
C LEU A 135 -1.66 0.59 -4.73
N SER A 136 -0.47 0.83 -5.27
CA SER A 136 0.80 0.74 -4.53
C SER A 136 1.27 2.11 -4.03
N PHE A 137 1.31 3.13 -4.88
CA PHE A 137 1.94 4.42 -4.56
C PHE A 137 1.08 5.32 -3.66
N THR A 138 -0.24 5.29 -3.79
CA THR A 138 -1.13 6.05 -2.90
C THR A 138 -1.02 5.58 -1.44
N PRO A 139 -1.08 4.28 -1.12
CA PRO A 139 -0.77 3.83 0.24
C PRO A 139 0.67 4.12 0.66
N LEU A 140 1.67 3.96 -0.24
CA LEU A 140 3.06 4.26 0.07
C LEU A 140 3.28 5.71 0.49
N ALA A 141 2.57 6.66 -0.13
CA ALA A 141 2.62 8.06 0.28
C ALA A 141 2.23 8.24 1.75
N ALA A 142 1.14 7.60 2.21
CA ALA A 142 0.70 7.63 3.60
C ALA A 142 1.65 6.88 4.54
N ILE A 143 2.15 5.71 4.12
CA ILE A 143 3.07 4.87 4.89
C ILE A 143 4.38 5.61 5.17
N LEU A 144 5.00 6.21 4.14
CA LEU A 144 6.25 6.97 4.28
C LEU A 144 6.04 8.30 5.02
N ALA A 145 4.91 9.00 4.79
CA ALA A 145 4.55 10.19 5.56
C ALA A 145 4.41 9.89 7.06
N ALA A 146 3.85 8.74 7.41
CA ALA A 146 3.77 8.28 8.79
C ALA A 146 5.13 7.86 9.38
N GLY A 147 6.18 7.73 8.55
CA GLY A 147 7.53 7.33 8.96
C GLY A 147 7.74 5.82 9.03
N ASN A 148 6.82 5.04 8.45
CA ASN A 148 6.89 3.59 8.40
C ASN A 148 7.85 3.10 7.31
N ARG A 149 8.08 1.80 7.30
CA ARG A 149 8.77 1.03 6.26
C ARG A 149 7.76 0.17 5.52
N ALA A 150 8.01 -0.17 4.28
CA ALA A 150 7.04 -0.87 3.44
C ALA A 150 7.61 -2.06 2.68
N MET A 151 6.87 -3.16 2.71
CA MET A 151 7.01 -4.28 1.79
C MET A 151 5.77 -4.32 0.90
N VAL A 152 5.95 -4.33 -0.40
CA VAL A 152 4.85 -4.30 -1.37
C VAL A 152 4.87 -5.55 -2.23
N LYS A 153 3.83 -6.37 -2.12
CA LYS A 153 3.61 -7.54 -2.98
C LYS A 153 2.68 -7.17 -4.11
N MET A 154 3.19 -7.20 -5.33
CA MET A 154 2.43 -6.92 -6.55
C MET A 154 1.57 -8.13 -6.95
N SER A 155 0.59 -7.91 -7.82
CA SER A 155 -0.24 -8.99 -8.39
C SER A 155 0.56 -9.87 -9.35
N GLU A 156 0.16 -11.13 -9.46
CA GLU A 156 0.64 -12.09 -10.47
C GLU A 156 0.41 -11.63 -11.92
N ASN A 157 -0.55 -10.72 -12.13
CA ASN A 157 -0.86 -10.15 -13.44
C ASN A 157 -0.09 -8.86 -13.75
N SER A 158 0.75 -8.38 -12.82
CA SER A 158 1.53 -7.14 -12.96
C SER A 158 3.04 -7.43 -13.00
N ARG A 159 3.45 -8.42 -13.80
CA ARG A 159 4.83 -8.96 -13.81
C ARG A 159 5.86 -7.97 -14.30
N HIS A 160 5.57 -7.28 -15.41
CA HIS A 160 6.51 -6.31 -16.01
C HIS A 160 6.65 -5.09 -15.09
N LEU A 161 5.54 -4.59 -14.56
CA LEU A 161 5.56 -3.48 -13.59
C LEU A 161 6.28 -3.89 -12.30
N ALA A 162 6.02 -5.08 -11.77
CA ALA A 162 6.67 -5.58 -10.55
C ALA A 162 8.19 -5.68 -10.72
N ALA A 163 8.65 -6.28 -11.82
CA ALA A 163 10.07 -6.39 -12.15
C ALA A 163 10.73 -5.02 -12.30
N LEU A 164 10.06 -4.08 -12.99
CA LEU A 164 10.56 -2.72 -13.15
C LEU A 164 10.67 -2.00 -11.81
N LEU A 165 9.63 -2.02 -10.97
CA LEU A 165 9.63 -1.38 -9.65
C LEU A 165 10.67 -1.99 -8.72
N ALA A 166 10.85 -3.31 -8.73
CA ALA A 166 11.88 -3.99 -7.95
C ALA A 166 13.29 -3.55 -8.36
N SER A 167 13.53 -3.30 -9.65
CA SER A 167 14.83 -2.84 -10.17
C SER A 167 15.09 -1.34 -9.93
N LEU A 168 14.03 -0.52 -9.92
CA LEU A 168 14.15 0.93 -9.81
C LEU A 168 14.17 1.41 -8.36
N SER A 169 13.31 0.85 -7.51
CA SER A 169 13.10 1.35 -6.15
C SER A 169 14.38 1.48 -5.31
N PRO A 170 15.39 0.56 -5.39
CA PRO A 170 16.62 0.71 -4.61
C PRO A 170 17.48 1.92 -5.00
N LYS A 171 17.25 2.51 -6.18
CA LYS A 171 17.95 3.74 -6.61
C LYS A 171 17.43 5.01 -5.92
N TYR A 172 16.22 4.95 -5.35
CA TYR A 172 15.52 6.08 -4.73
C TYR A 172 15.35 5.92 -3.22
N LEU A 173 15.07 4.72 -2.77
CA LEU A 173 14.86 4.37 -1.37
C LEU A 173 15.57 3.04 -1.07
N PRO A 174 16.29 2.92 0.05
CA PRO A 174 16.98 1.68 0.39
C PRO A 174 15.97 0.54 0.65
N GLU A 175 16.35 -0.72 0.41
CA GLU A 175 15.48 -1.88 0.55
C GLU A 175 14.97 -2.09 1.99
N ASP A 176 15.71 -1.63 2.97
CA ASP A 176 15.28 -1.62 4.36
C ASP A 176 14.23 -0.53 4.66
N LYS A 177 13.87 0.32 3.69
CA LYS A 177 12.78 1.30 3.74
C LYS A 177 11.61 0.89 2.84
N LEU A 178 11.86 0.49 1.61
CA LEU A 178 10.85 0.09 0.63
C LEU A 178 11.36 -1.04 -0.25
N LYS A 179 10.60 -2.11 -0.35
CA LYS A 179 10.88 -3.20 -1.31
C LYS A 179 9.61 -3.69 -1.98
N PHE A 180 9.70 -3.85 -3.31
CA PHE A 180 8.67 -4.47 -4.14
C PHE A 180 8.99 -5.93 -4.42
N PHE A 181 7.95 -6.76 -4.43
CA PHE A 181 8.01 -8.18 -4.75
C PHE A 181 6.97 -8.53 -5.80
N ASP A 182 7.32 -9.45 -6.69
CA ASP A 182 6.35 -10.11 -7.56
C ASP A 182 5.52 -11.15 -6.79
N ASP A 183 4.51 -11.73 -7.42
CA ASP A 183 3.76 -12.83 -6.81
C ASP A 183 4.46 -14.19 -6.96
N GLY A 184 5.28 -14.37 -7.99
CA GLY A 184 6.15 -15.53 -8.16
C GLY A 184 5.50 -16.90 -7.98
N GLY A 185 4.19 -17.02 -8.24
CA GLY A 185 3.48 -18.30 -8.15
C GLY A 185 2.70 -18.52 -6.85
N GLY A 186 1.94 -17.52 -6.38
CA GLY A 186 1.01 -17.70 -5.25
C GLY A 186 1.60 -17.41 -3.88
N ARG A 187 2.48 -16.43 -3.80
CA ARG A 187 3.18 -16.03 -2.55
C ARG A 187 2.29 -15.23 -1.57
N GLY A 188 1.06 -14.89 -1.94
CA GLY A 188 0.11 -14.13 -1.10
C GLY A 188 -0.09 -14.70 0.31
N PRO A 189 -0.33 -16.02 0.49
CA PRO A 189 -0.47 -16.62 1.81
C PRO A 189 0.78 -16.45 2.68
N ALA A 190 1.98 -16.68 2.15
CA ALA A 190 3.23 -16.50 2.87
C ALA A 190 3.45 -15.04 3.26
N PHE A 191 3.21 -14.10 2.32
CA PHE A 191 3.35 -12.67 2.58
C PHE A 191 2.41 -12.20 3.69
N SER A 192 1.11 -12.58 3.62
CA SER A 192 0.12 -12.20 4.63
C SER A 192 0.32 -12.84 6.00
N SER A 193 1.21 -13.84 6.11
CA SER A 193 1.59 -14.50 7.38
C SER A 193 2.81 -13.85 8.05
N LEU A 194 3.44 -12.85 7.45
CA LEU A 194 4.51 -12.10 8.11
C LEU A 194 3.95 -11.25 9.27
N PRO A 195 4.70 -11.10 10.36
CA PRO A 195 4.25 -10.35 11.54
C PRO A 195 4.38 -8.83 11.34
N PHE A 196 3.69 -8.31 10.32
CA PHE A 196 3.64 -6.88 10.06
C PHE A 196 3.01 -6.09 11.22
N ASP A 197 3.37 -4.83 11.37
CA ASP A 197 2.71 -3.91 12.30
C ASP A 197 1.38 -3.40 11.74
N HIS A 198 1.19 -3.49 10.42
CA HIS A 198 -0.07 -3.29 9.70
C HIS A 198 -0.01 -3.96 8.34
N LEU A 199 -1.14 -4.46 7.85
CA LEU A 199 -1.26 -5.04 6.51
C LEU A 199 -2.41 -4.40 5.77
N LEU A 200 -2.13 -3.81 4.60
CA LEU A 200 -3.13 -3.30 3.67
C LEU A 200 -3.32 -4.32 2.54
N PHE A 201 -4.55 -4.67 2.28
CA PHE A 201 -4.95 -5.52 1.16
C PHE A 201 -6.03 -4.85 0.33
N THR A 202 -5.85 -4.84 -0.99
CA THR A 202 -6.88 -4.45 -1.95
C THR A 202 -7.19 -5.63 -2.86
N GLY A 203 -8.48 -6.01 -2.99
CA GLY A 203 -8.87 -7.14 -3.83
C GLY A 203 -10.26 -7.69 -3.53
N SER A 204 -10.46 -9.00 -3.81
CA SER A 204 -11.76 -9.65 -3.58
C SER A 204 -12.04 -9.88 -2.10
N GLY A 205 -13.32 -9.84 -1.71
CA GLY A 205 -13.75 -10.17 -0.35
C GLY A 205 -13.38 -11.60 0.09
N GLN A 206 -13.32 -12.54 -0.85
CA GLN A 206 -12.90 -13.92 -0.56
C GLN A 206 -11.42 -13.96 -0.16
N THR A 207 -10.55 -13.34 -0.94
CA THR A 207 -9.11 -13.25 -0.64
C THR A 207 -8.85 -12.42 0.61
N GLY A 208 -9.61 -11.32 0.81
CA GLY A 208 -9.50 -10.48 2.00
C GLY A 208 -9.76 -11.24 3.30
N ARG A 209 -10.75 -12.16 3.33
CA ARG A 209 -10.98 -13.05 4.48
C ARG A 209 -9.78 -13.95 4.76
N ALA A 210 -9.17 -14.51 3.73
CA ALA A 210 -7.97 -15.34 3.88
C ALA A 210 -6.77 -14.55 4.39
N VAL A 211 -6.53 -13.35 3.85
CA VAL A 211 -5.48 -12.43 4.30
C VAL A 211 -5.67 -12.06 5.78
N MET A 212 -6.90 -11.69 6.17
CA MET A 212 -7.24 -11.38 7.55
C MET A 212 -7.01 -12.57 8.50
N ALA A 213 -7.40 -13.79 8.09
CA ALA A 213 -7.19 -15.00 8.88
C ALA A 213 -5.69 -15.31 9.07
N ASN A 214 -4.86 -15.09 8.04
CA ASN A 214 -3.41 -15.26 8.13
C ASN A 214 -2.77 -14.23 9.07
N ALA A 215 -3.14 -12.96 8.91
CA ALA A 215 -2.65 -11.84 9.72
C ALA A 215 -3.02 -11.97 11.20
N ALA A 216 -4.20 -12.53 11.50
CA ALA A 216 -4.71 -12.72 12.86
C ALA A 216 -3.81 -13.59 13.74
N ARG A 217 -3.05 -14.52 13.16
CA ARG A 217 -2.07 -15.36 13.90
C ARG A 217 -0.99 -14.54 14.60
N ASN A 218 -0.64 -13.39 14.02
CA ASN A 218 0.35 -12.45 14.57
C ASN A 218 -0.30 -11.24 15.25
N LEU A 219 -1.63 -11.21 15.38
CA LEU A 219 -2.40 -10.05 15.82
C LEU A 219 -2.14 -8.80 14.97
N THR A 220 -1.73 -8.99 13.70
CA THR A 220 -1.49 -7.90 12.76
C THR A 220 -2.80 -7.20 12.40
N PRO A 221 -2.96 -5.89 12.66
CA PRO A 221 -4.11 -5.11 12.20
C PRO A 221 -4.15 -5.08 10.66
N VAL A 222 -5.36 -5.19 10.08
CA VAL A 222 -5.53 -5.19 8.63
C VAL A 222 -6.47 -4.06 8.20
N THR A 223 -6.15 -3.45 7.05
CA THR A 223 -7.09 -2.64 6.27
C THR A 223 -7.44 -3.41 5.00
N LEU A 224 -8.72 -3.61 4.77
CA LEU A 224 -9.24 -4.36 3.64
C LEU A 224 -10.03 -3.41 2.72
N GLU A 225 -9.49 -3.15 1.53
CA GLU A 225 -10.15 -2.44 0.45
C GLU A 225 -10.73 -3.46 -0.52
N LEU A 226 -12.05 -3.60 -0.51
CA LEU A 226 -12.74 -4.71 -1.16
C LEU A 226 -13.71 -4.21 -2.24
N GLY A 227 -14.08 -5.12 -3.15
CA GLY A 227 -15.12 -4.84 -4.12
C GLY A 227 -16.50 -4.63 -3.48
N GLY A 228 -17.36 -3.96 -4.19
CA GLY A 228 -18.74 -3.66 -3.79
C GLY A 228 -19.75 -4.06 -4.84
N LYS A 229 -21.01 -3.70 -4.59
CA LYS A 229 -22.15 -3.82 -5.50
C LYS A 229 -22.58 -2.42 -5.93
N SER A 230 -21.96 -1.91 -7.01
CA SER A 230 -22.32 -0.62 -7.58
C SER A 230 -23.33 -0.84 -8.72
N PRO A 231 -24.65 -0.78 -8.46
CA PRO A 231 -25.64 -1.05 -9.50
C PRO A 231 -25.73 0.15 -10.46
N ALA A 232 -25.79 -0.16 -11.77
CA ALA A 232 -26.22 0.80 -12.76
C ALA A 232 -27.76 0.76 -12.82
N ILE A 233 -28.40 1.91 -12.64
CA ILE A 233 -29.85 2.05 -12.71
C ILE A 233 -30.19 2.75 -14.02
N VAL A 234 -30.90 2.04 -14.91
CA VAL A 234 -31.40 2.57 -16.17
C VAL A 234 -32.89 2.84 -16.01
N ALA A 235 -33.31 4.11 -16.21
CA ALA A 235 -34.74 4.45 -16.17
C ALA A 235 -35.49 3.79 -17.33
N ALA A 236 -36.78 3.47 -17.12
CA ALA A 236 -37.58 2.72 -18.09
C ALA A 236 -37.74 3.41 -19.46
N ASP A 237 -37.62 4.73 -19.48
CA ASP A 237 -37.74 5.59 -20.66
C ASP A 237 -36.36 5.92 -21.31
N PHE A 238 -35.25 5.46 -20.73
CA PHE A 238 -33.93 5.70 -21.32
C PHE A 238 -33.63 4.68 -22.43
N PRO A 239 -33.11 5.10 -23.61
CA PRO A 239 -32.82 4.19 -24.73
C PRO A 239 -31.76 3.14 -24.31
N LEU A 240 -32.12 1.84 -24.47
CA LEU A 240 -31.29 0.74 -24.05
C LEU A 240 -29.95 0.67 -24.79
N GLU A 241 -29.93 1.01 -26.08
CA GLU A 241 -28.69 1.05 -26.89
C GLU A 241 -27.71 2.09 -26.32
N ALA A 242 -28.19 3.33 -26.05
CA ALA A 242 -27.39 4.36 -25.45
C ALA A 242 -26.94 4.01 -24.01
N ALA A 243 -27.74 3.25 -23.27
CA ALA A 243 -27.33 2.74 -21.96
C ALA A 243 -26.18 1.73 -22.08
N ALA A 244 -26.28 0.79 -23.02
CA ALA A 244 -25.25 -0.24 -23.25
C ALA A 244 -23.90 0.35 -23.70
N GLU A 245 -23.92 1.47 -24.45
CA GLU A 245 -22.69 2.18 -24.84
C GLU A 245 -22.01 2.93 -23.68
N ARG A 246 -22.75 3.24 -22.61
CA ARG A 246 -22.26 4.04 -21.46
C ARG A 246 -21.89 3.21 -20.25
N ILE A 247 -22.35 1.97 -20.17
CA ILE A 247 -22.12 1.02 -19.08
C ILE A 247 -21.01 0.03 -19.47
#